data_e794fa387ec0809bc1c34f0a076b3141
#
_entry.id   e794fa387ec0809bc1c34f0a076b3141
#
_cell.length_a   1.000
_cell.length_b   1.000
_cell.length_c   1.000
_cell.angle_alpha   90.00
_cell.angle_beta   90.00
_cell.angle_gamma   90.00
#
_symmetry.space_group_name_H-M   'P 1'
#
loop_
_entity.id
_entity.type
_entity.pdbx_description
1 polymer ?
#
loop_
_entity_poly.entity_id
_entity_poly.type
_entity_poly.pdbx_seq_one_letter_code
_entity_poly.pdbx_strand_id
1 'polypeptide(L)'
;LIGRDRAVADLPVDHPSCSKQHAVLQFRFVTKADEFGEKKSSVRLYVMDLESANGTSLNGDEIEGRRFVECREGDLLRFGLSTREYVIMLDRG
;
A
#
# COMPACT_ATOMS: atom_id res chain seq x y z
N LEU A 1 -1.44 -8.82 -2.76
CA LEU A 1 -0.75 -9.22 -1.53
C LEU A 1 0.76 -9.02 -1.68
N ILE A 2 1.35 -8.40 -0.70
CA ILE A 2 2.79 -8.18 -0.60
C ILE A 2 3.32 -9.09 0.49
N GLY A 3 4.37 -9.85 0.22
CA GLY A 3 4.91 -10.72 1.23
C GLY A 3 6.09 -11.55 0.75
N ARG A 4 6.68 -12.29 1.69
CA ARG A 4 7.86 -13.13 1.43
C ARG A 4 7.48 -14.46 0.79
N ASP A 5 6.24 -14.91 0.95
CA ASP A 5 5.78 -16.17 0.38
C ASP A 5 5.44 -15.98 -1.10
N ARG A 6 6.33 -16.44 -1.97
CA ARG A 6 6.16 -16.29 -3.43
C ARG A 6 4.98 -17.05 -3.99
N ALA A 7 4.49 -18.06 -3.28
CA ALA A 7 3.36 -18.85 -3.74
C ALA A 7 2.04 -18.06 -3.72
N VAL A 8 1.93 -17.06 -2.83
CA VAL A 8 0.69 -16.28 -2.66
C VAL A 8 0.87 -14.78 -2.89
N ALA A 9 2.09 -14.26 -2.88
CA ALA A 9 2.34 -12.84 -3.02
C ALA A 9 2.34 -12.41 -4.49
N ASP A 10 1.61 -11.35 -4.80
CA ASP A 10 1.66 -10.69 -6.11
C ASP A 10 2.94 -9.86 -6.25
N LEU A 11 3.38 -9.27 -5.15
CA LEU A 11 4.67 -8.57 -5.07
C LEU A 11 5.52 -9.26 -4.01
N PRO A 12 6.48 -10.11 -4.43
CA PRO A 12 7.38 -10.77 -3.48
C PRO A 12 8.41 -9.80 -2.93
N VAL A 13 8.61 -9.86 -1.60
CA VAL A 13 9.65 -9.10 -0.91
C VAL A 13 10.53 -10.11 -0.17
N ASP A 14 11.75 -10.31 -0.66
CA ASP A 14 12.62 -11.42 -0.27
C ASP A 14 13.52 -11.13 0.94
N HIS A 15 13.17 -10.17 1.77
CA HIS A 15 13.94 -9.86 2.95
C HIS A 15 13.48 -10.71 4.14
N PRO A 16 14.40 -11.31 4.93
CA PRO A 16 14.02 -12.16 6.07
C PRO A 16 13.16 -11.44 7.13
N SER A 17 13.26 -10.11 7.24
CA SER A 17 12.45 -9.33 8.17
C SER A 17 11.00 -9.16 7.71
N CYS A 18 10.69 -9.48 6.46
CA CYS A 18 9.34 -9.37 5.93
C CYS A 18 8.53 -10.60 6.29
N SER A 19 7.26 -10.39 6.64
CA SER A 19 6.32 -11.47 6.90
C SER A 19 5.91 -12.16 5.61
N LYS A 20 5.49 -13.42 5.69
CA LYS A 20 5.04 -14.17 4.52
C LYS A 20 3.86 -13.49 3.85
N GLN A 21 2.93 -12.98 4.64
CA GLN A 21 1.83 -12.13 4.21
C GLN A 21 1.98 -10.82 4.97
N HIS A 22 2.58 -9.83 4.33
CA HIS A 22 3.05 -8.63 5.01
C HIS A 22 2.07 -7.47 4.93
N ALA A 23 1.59 -7.17 3.73
CA ALA A 23 0.70 -6.05 3.48
C ALA A 23 -0.15 -6.30 2.24
N VAL A 24 -1.20 -5.50 2.06
CA VAL A 24 -2.03 -5.52 0.86
C VAL A 24 -2.14 -4.11 0.29
N LEU A 25 -2.24 -4.03 -1.03
CA LEU A 25 -2.61 -2.82 -1.73
C LEU A 25 -4.03 -3.00 -2.25
N GLN A 26 -4.87 -2.00 -2.04
CA GLN A 26 -6.28 -2.03 -2.41
C GLN A 26 -6.66 -0.79 -3.19
N PHE A 27 -7.21 -0.97 -4.38
CA PHE A 27 -7.81 0.14 -5.11
C PHE A 27 -9.25 0.31 -4.68
N ARG A 28 -9.67 1.57 -4.55
CA ARG A 28 -11.06 1.91 -4.26
C ARG A 28 -11.58 2.94 -5.22
N PHE A 29 -12.82 2.75 -5.62
CA PHE A 29 -13.56 3.72 -6.42
C PHE A 29 -14.24 4.68 -5.45
N VAL A 30 -13.95 5.98 -5.59
CA VAL A 30 -14.55 7.03 -4.76
C VAL A 30 -15.32 7.96 -5.68
N THR A 31 -16.59 8.17 -5.37
CA THR A 31 -17.44 9.13 -6.10
C THR A 31 -17.78 10.28 -5.16
N LYS A 32 -17.48 11.49 -5.59
CA LYS A 32 -17.82 12.71 -4.84
C LYS A 32 -18.67 13.61 -5.70
N ALA A 33 -19.71 14.19 -5.09
CA ALA A 33 -20.47 15.25 -5.72
C ALA A 33 -19.81 16.59 -5.38
N ASP A 34 -19.68 17.46 -6.39
CA ASP A 34 -19.21 18.81 -6.17
C ASP A 34 -20.37 19.70 -5.71
N GLU A 35 -20.09 21.01 -5.51
CA GLU A 35 -21.09 22.00 -5.07
C GLU A 35 -22.18 22.21 -6.10
N PHE A 36 -21.98 21.83 -7.36
CA PHE A 36 -22.95 21.92 -8.42
C PHE A 36 -23.73 20.63 -8.67
N GLY A 37 -23.53 19.63 -7.81
CA GLY A 37 -24.19 18.33 -7.94
C GLY A 37 -23.58 17.40 -8.97
N GLU A 38 -22.48 17.78 -9.63
CA GLU A 38 -21.77 16.90 -10.54
C GLU A 38 -21.00 15.84 -9.77
N LYS A 39 -21.13 14.58 -10.19
CA LYS A 39 -20.43 13.48 -9.58
C LYS A 39 -19.12 13.21 -10.33
N LYS A 40 -18.04 13.19 -9.58
CA LYS A 40 -16.72 12.82 -10.11
C LYS A 40 -16.25 11.55 -9.43
N SER A 41 -15.83 10.60 -10.24
CA SER A 41 -15.28 9.35 -9.75
C SER A 41 -13.76 9.36 -9.87
N SER A 42 -13.08 8.84 -8.86
CA SER A 42 -11.64 8.68 -8.88
C SER A 42 -11.27 7.33 -8.28
N VAL A 43 -10.12 6.80 -8.72
CA VAL A 43 -9.57 5.59 -8.16
C VAL A 43 -8.48 6.00 -7.17
N ARG A 44 -8.55 5.46 -5.96
CA ARG A 44 -7.57 5.71 -4.92
C ARG A 44 -6.91 4.40 -4.50
N LEU A 45 -5.64 4.49 -4.13
CA LEU A 45 -4.86 3.34 -3.68
C LEU A 45 -4.67 3.41 -2.18
N TYR A 46 -4.85 2.28 -1.51
CA TYR A 46 -4.65 2.16 -0.06
C TYR A 46 -3.71 1.01 0.24
N VAL A 47 -2.91 1.16 1.27
CA VAL A 47 -2.07 0.09 1.81
C VAL A 47 -2.56 -0.27 3.20
N MET A 48 -2.52 -1.57 3.53
CA MET A 48 -2.81 -2.06 4.87
C MET A 48 -1.70 -3.02 5.29
N ASP A 49 -1.09 -2.78 6.44
CA ASP A 49 -0.18 -3.73 7.05
C ASP A 49 -0.98 -4.86 7.70
N LEU A 50 -0.60 -6.09 7.46
CA LEU A 50 -1.31 -7.27 7.99
C LEU A 50 -0.75 -7.72 9.34
N GLU A 51 -0.45 -6.76 10.21
CA GLU A 51 0.20 -7.00 11.50
C GLU A 51 1.51 -7.76 11.33
N SER A 52 2.30 -7.28 10.39
CA SER A 52 3.60 -7.84 10.09
C SER A 52 4.54 -7.74 11.29
N ALA A 53 5.53 -8.64 11.35
CA ALA A 53 6.46 -8.71 12.48
C ALA A 53 7.28 -7.42 12.66
N ASN A 54 7.67 -6.78 11.55
CA ASN A 54 8.56 -5.63 11.59
C ASN A 54 7.97 -4.36 10.95
N GLY A 55 6.66 -4.38 10.65
CA GLY A 55 5.95 -3.20 10.21
C GLY A 55 6.08 -2.86 8.74
N THR A 56 5.32 -1.85 8.35
CA THR A 56 5.33 -1.23 7.02
C THR A 56 5.43 0.27 7.24
N SER A 57 6.25 0.97 6.47
CA SER A 57 6.34 2.42 6.56
C SER A 57 5.96 3.09 5.25
N LEU A 58 5.33 4.24 5.38
CA LEU A 58 4.94 5.11 4.28
C LEU A 58 5.63 6.46 4.47
N ASN A 59 6.50 6.82 3.54
CA ASN A 59 7.31 8.05 3.61
C ASN A 59 8.10 8.17 4.91
N GLY A 60 8.60 7.04 5.43
CA GLY A 60 9.39 7.00 6.65
C GLY A 60 8.59 6.85 7.94
N ASP A 61 7.27 6.92 7.88
CA ASP A 61 6.40 6.78 9.04
C ASP A 61 5.77 5.39 9.07
N GLU A 62 5.89 4.70 10.21
CA GLU A 62 5.28 3.38 10.37
C GLU A 62 3.76 3.52 10.44
N ILE A 63 3.05 2.70 9.65
CA ILE A 63 1.59 2.69 9.64
C ILE A 63 1.06 1.68 10.65
N GLU A 64 -0.14 1.95 11.19
CA GLU A 64 -0.81 1.02 12.08
C GLU A 64 -1.23 -0.24 11.32
N GLY A 65 -1.11 -1.40 12.00
CA GLY A 65 -1.60 -2.66 11.46
C GLY A 65 -3.12 -2.67 11.32
N ARG A 66 -3.61 -3.39 10.33
CA ARG A 66 -5.04 -3.60 10.06
C ARG A 66 -5.82 -2.32 9.76
N ARG A 67 -5.13 -1.28 9.31
CA ARG A 67 -5.75 -0.02 8.95
C ARG A 67 -5.36 0.36 7.52
N PHE A 68 -6.33 0.72 6.69
CA PHE A 68 -6.06 1.24 5.36
C PHE A 68 -5.55 2.66 5.42
N VAL A 69 -4.43 2.91 4.75
CA VAL A 69 -3.81 4.22 4.64
C VAL A 69 -3.70 4.58 3.17
N GLU A 70 -4.18 5.77 2.81
CA GLU A 70 -4.15 6.21 1.41
C GLU A 70 -2.71 6.45 0.95
N CYS A 71 -2.40 5.93 -0.24
CA CYS A 71 -1.13 6.16 -0.90
C CYS A 71 -1.34 7.05 -2.11
N ARG A 72 -0.44 7.99 -2.32
CA ARG A 72 -0.46 8.90 -3.45
C ARG A 72 0.73 8.65 -4.36
N GLU A 73 0.65 9.14 -5.58
CA GLU A 73 1.77 9.05 -6.50
C GLU A 73 3.03 9.70 -5.91
N GLY A 74 4.14 8.99 -6.01
CA GLY A 74 5.41 9.44 -5.46
C GLY A 74 5.67 9.00 -4.02
N ASP A 75 4.67 8.43 -3.34
CA ASP A 75 4.87 7.93 -1.98
C ASP A 75 5.82 6.74 -1.96
N LEU A 76 6.61 6.64 -0.89
CA LEU A 76 7.60 5.59 -0.70
C LEU A 76 7.12 4.59 0.34
N LEU A 77 7.10 3.31 -0.04
CA LEU A 77 6.78 2.21 0.86
C LEU A 77 8.03 1.39 1.18
N ARG A 78 8.17 1.02 2.45
CA ARG A 78 9.18 0.07 2.92
C ARG A 78 8.50 -1.01 3.74
N PHE A 79 9.02 -2.22 3.62
CA PHE A 79 8.46 -3.39 4.29
C PHE A 79 9.50 -4.00 5.22
N GLY A 80 9.15 -4.16 6.50
CA GLY A 80 10.03 -4.73 7.50
C GLY A 80 11.29 -3.90 7.69
N LEU A 81 12.42 -4.56 7.83
CA LEU A 81 13.73 -3.91 7.99
C LEU A 81 14.51 -3.82 6.68
N SER A 82 13.85 -4.13 5.56
CA SER A 82 14.45 -4.00 4.24
C SER A 82 14.75 -2.54 3.93
N THR A 83 15.90 -2.27 3.33
CA THR A 83 16.25 -0.92 2.88
C THR A 83 15.71 -0.60 1.49
N ARG A 84 15.12 -1.58 0.81
CA ARG A 84 14.52 -1.37 -0.51
C ARG A 84 13.27 -0.51 -0.40
N GLU A 85 13.21 0.52 -1.21
CA GLU A 85 12.05 1.42 -1.28
C GLU A 85 11.23 1.14 -2.53
N TYR A 86 9.91 1.17 -2.37
CA TYR A 86 8.97 1.03 -3.48
C TYR A 86 8.25 2.35 -3.67
N VAL A 87 8.31 2.88 -4.88
CA VAL A 87 7.65 4.15 -5.21
C VAL A 87 6.28 3.87 -5.81
N ILE A 88 5.26 4.53 -5.28
CA ILE A 88 3.92 4.44 -5.83
C ILE A 88 3.85 5.24 -7.12
N MET A 89 3.52 4.57 -8.21
CA MET A 89 3.31 5.20 -9.51
C MET A 89 1.95 4.78 -10.03
N LEU A 90 1.10 5.76 -10.29
CA LEU A 90 -0.24 5.52 -10.77
C LEU A 90 -0.28 5.72 -12.28
N ASP A 91 -0.73 4.70 -12.99
CA ASP A 91 -0.93 4.79 -14.43
C ASP A 91 -2.22 5.56 -14.69
N ARG A 92 -2.08 6.70 -15.36
CA ARG A 92 -3.20 7.58 -15.71
C ARG A 92 -3.54 7.52 -17.20
N GLY A 93 -2.95 6.57 -17.89
CA GLY A 93 -3.00 6.40 -19.35
C GLY A 93 -4.34 6.08 -19.98
#